data_911d55047bcc84b7ffb095e1b8d93767
#
_entry.id   911d55047bcc84b7ffb095e1b8d93767
#
_cell.length_a   1.000
_cell.length_b   1.000
_cell.length_c   1.000
_cell.angle_alpha   90.00
_cell.angle_beta   90.00
_cell.angle_gamma   90.00
#
_symmetry.space_group_name_H-M   'P 1'
#
loop_
_entity.id
_entity.type
_entity.pdbx_description
1 polymer ?
#
loop_
_entity_poly.entity_id
_entity_poly.type
_entity_poly.pdbx_seq_one_letter_code
_entity_poly.pdbx_strand_id
1 'polypeptide(L)'
;MAMTANGFIAKEDSDTSFVSDFEWDSFEKMSKMAGNYIMGRKTFEVSLADGAFPYPDRLNIVMTSQKIENKWGNKVIFTDISPKEVLEVLAKKGFKTAFIGGGGELNASFMKESLVDEIYLDIEPVIFGKGIKLFAESDLETRLELLETKMLSKNLIQLHYKVIK
;
A
#
# COMPACT_ATOMS: atom_id res chain seq x y z
N MET A 1 -4.60 0.70 4.49
CA MET A 1 -4.73 -0.44 3.52
C MET A 1 -6.07 -1.08 3.74
N ALA A 2 -6.94 -1.03 2.72
CA ALA A 2 -8.20 -1.76 2.73
C ALA A 2 -7.97 -3.28 2.79
N MET A 3 -8.75 -3.96 3.59
CA MET A 3 -8.65 -5.39 3.77
C MET A 3 -10.04 -5.96 4.13
N THR A 4 -10.37 -7.15 3.62
CA THR A 4 -11.54 -7.89 4.10
C THR A 4 -11.36 -8.32 5.57
N ALA A 5 -12.46 -8.64 6.26
CA ALA A 5 -12.41 -9.11 7.65
C ALA A 5 -11.55 -10.37 7.86
N ASN A 6 -11.25 -11.12 6.81
CA ASN A 6 -10.42 -12.32 6.84
C ASN A 6 -9.08 -12.18 6.07
N GLY A 7 -8.58 -10.94 5.85
CA GLY A 7 -7.19 -10.68 5.47
C GLY A 7 -6.85 -10.60 3.99
N PHE A 8 -7.83 -10.45 3.10
CA PHE A 8 -7.58 -10.26 1.68
C PHE A 8 -7.66 -8.78 1.30
N ILE A 9 -6.77 -8.34 0.40
CA ILE A 9 -6.71 -6.97 -0.13
C ILE A 9 -7.29 -6.82 -1.53
N ALA A 10 -7.57 -7.92 -2.20
CA ALA A 10 -8.24 -7.99 -3.51
C ALA A 10 -8.78 -9.40 -3.75
N LYS A 11 -9.66 -9.58 -4.73
CA LYS A 11 -9.99 -10.89 -5.29
C LYS A 11 -8.82 -11.45 -6.10
N GLU A 12 -8.92 -12.71 -6.55
CA GLU A 12 -7.84 -13.37 -7.33
C GLU A 12 -7.54 -12.66 -8.65
N ASP A 13 -8.52 -12.03 -9.27
CA ASP A 13 -8.42 -11.24 -10.50
C ASP A 13 -7.96 -9.80 -10.26
N SER A 14 -7.57 -9.47 -9.03
CA SER A 14 -7.17 -8.13 -8.59
C SER A 14 -8.32 -7.12 -8.47
N ASP A 15 -9.58 -7.56 -8.50
CA ASP A 15 -10.73 -6.71 -8.25
C ASP A 15 -10.74 -6.18 -6.80
N THR A 16 -10.84 -4.87 -6.66
CA THR A 16 -10.89 -4.11 -5.38
C THR A 16 -12.22 -3.37 -5.19
N SER A 17 -13.25 -3.73 -5.92
CA SER A 17 -14.57 -3.08 -5.88
C SER A 17 -15.29 -3.14 -4.52
N PHE A 18 -14.77 -3.95 -3.57
CA PHE A 18 -15.26 -4.03 -2.19
C PHE A 18 -14.83 -2.85 -1.31
N VAL A 19 -13.86 -2.06 -1.75
CA VAL A 19 -13.33 -0.92 -1.02
C VAL A 19 -14.34 0.22 -1.03
N SER A 20 -14.67 0.75 0.14
CA SER A 20 -15.64 1.82 0.30
C SER A 20 -15.04 3.22 0.05
N ASP A 21 -15.89 4.21 -0.24
CA ASP A 21 -15.49 5.61 -0.39
C ASP A 21 -14.82 6.15 0.89
N PHE A 22 -15.23 5.68 2.07
CA PHE A 22 -14.64 6.09 3.35
C PHE A 22 -13.18 5.64 3.51
N GLU A 23 -12.86 4.43 3.03
CA GLU A 23 -11.47 3.97 2.99
C GLU A 23 -10.68 4.77 1.97
N TRP A 24 -11.26 5.02 0.82
CA TRP A 24 -10.64 5.81 -0.24
C TRP A 24 -10.26 7.21 0.24
N ASP A 25 -11.14 7.88 0.99
CA ASP A 25 -10.86 9.17 1.62
C ASP A 25 -9.70 9.08 2.62
N SER A 26 -9.65 8.00 3.41
CA SER A 26 -8.56 7.74 4.37
C SER A 26 -7.23 7.54 3.64
N PHE A 27 -7.21 6.70 2.60
CA PHE A 27 -6.04 6.47 1.75
C PHE A 27 -5.53 7.76 1.11
N GLU A 28 -6.43 8.55 0.49
CA GLU A 28 -6.10 9.82 -0.15
C GLU A 28 -5.44 10.79 0.82
N LYS A 29 -6.03 10.93 2.00
CA LYS A 29 -5.49 11.79 3.05
C LYS A 29 -4.09 11.36 3.47
N MET A 30 -3.89 10.08 3.79
CA MET A 30 -2.62 9.57 4.31
C MET A 30 -1.50 9.63 3.26
N SER A 31 -1.78 9.21 2.04
CA SER A 31 -0.80 9.23 0.96
C SER A 31 -0.42 10.66 0.52
N LYS A 32 -1.36 11.61 0.56
CA LYS A 32 -1.06 13.04 0.36
C LYS A 32 -0.19 13.60 1.47
N MET A 33 -0.45 13.26 2.72
CA MET A 33 0.38 13.70 3.86
C MET A 33 1.81 13.18 3.75
N ALA A 34 2.02 11.97 3.28
CA ALA A 34 3.35 11.42 3.02
C ALA A 34 4.04 12.08 1.80
N GLY A 35 3.26 12.62 0.86
CA GLY A 35 3.74 13.23 -0.38
C GLY A 35 4.30 12.24 -1.39
N ASN A 36 4.20 10.94 -1.11
CA ASN A 36 4.64 9.87 -1.99
C ASN A 36 3.76 8.63 -1.84
N TYR A 37 3.80 7.76 -2.85
CA TYR A 37 3.06 6.50 -2.88
C TYR A 37 3.89 5.44 -3.59
N ILE A 38 4.25 4.38 -2.87
CA ILE A 38 4.99 3.23 -3.38
C ILE A 38 4.02 2.10 -3.65
N MET A 39 4.03 1.57 -4.86
CA MET A 39 3.18 0.47 -5.28
C MET A 39 3.93 -0.55 -6.12
N GLY A 40 3.46 -1.80 -6.12
CA GLY A 40 3.91 -2.82 -7.04
C GLY A 40 3.24 -2.71 -8.42
N ARG A 41 3.80 -3.41 -9.41
CA ARG A 41 3.30 -3.38 -10.80
C ARG A 41 1.81 -3.70 -10.93
N LYS A 42 1.31 -4.76 -10.27
CA LYS A 42 -0.11 -5.14 -10.37
C LYS A 42 -1.03 -4.04 -9.82
N THR A 43 -0.66 -3.42 -8.71
CA THR A 43 -1.41 -2.29 -8.13
C THR A 43 -1.41 -1.09 -9.08
N PHE A 44 -0.27 -0.81 -9.73
CA PHE A 44 -0.19 0.21 -10.77
C PHE A 44 -1.13 -0.09 -11.95
N GLU A 45 -1.17 -1.33 -12.44
CA GLU A 45 -2.02 -1.76 -13.56
C GLU A 45 -3.53 -1.60 -13.22
N VAL A 46 -3.93 -1.97 -11.99
CA VAL A 46 -5.30 -1.74 -11.50
C VAL A 46 -5.61 -0.24 -11.45
N SER A 47 -4.76 0.55 -10.81
CA SER A 47 -4.95 2.01 -10.69
C SER A 47 -4.99 2.71 -12.06
N LEU A 48 -4.25 2.20 -13.02
CA LEU A 48 -4.25 2.74 -14.39
C LEU A 48 -5.55 2.39 -15.11
N ALA A 49 -6.04 1.16 -14.96
CA ALA A 49 -7.30 0.70 -15.55
C ALA A 49 -8.51 1.46 -14.99
N ASP A 50 -8.49 1.77 -13.70
CA ASP A 50 -9.53 2.54 -13.01
C ASP A 50 -9.43 4.06 -13.26
N GLY A 51 -8.41 4.50 -14.01
CA GLY A 51 -8.18 5.93 -14.31
C GLY A 51 -7.69 6.76 -13.13
N ALA A 52 -7.31 6.12 -12.02
CA ALA A 52 -6.81 6.80 -10.82
C ALA A 52 -5.32 7.19 -10.93
N PHE A 53 -4.54 6.49 -11.76
CA PHE A 53 -3.10 6.74 -11.91
C PHE A 53 -2.81 7.82 -12.98
N PRO A 54 -1.82 8.71 -12.76
CA PRO A 54 -1.00 8.88 -11.54
C PRO A 54 -1.78 9.63 -10.47
N TYR A 55 -1.55 9.24 -9.22
CA TYR A 55 -2.13 9.96 -8.10
C TYR A 55 -1.57 11.37 -8.01
N PRO A 56 -2.41 12.43 -8.03
CA PRO A 56 -1.96 13.81 -8.00
C PRO A 56 -1.31 14.18 -6.67
N ASP A 57 -0.54 15.26 -6.68
CA ASP A 57 0.05 15.89 -5.50
C ASP A 57 1.02 15.01 -4.69
N ARG A 58 1.53 13.91 -5.30
CA ARG A 58 2.50 13.01 -4.68
C ARG A 58 3.43 12.38 -5.71
N LEU A 59 4.62 11.98 -5.27
CA LEU A 59 5.52 11.18 -6.08
C LEU A 59 5.03 9.73 -6.12
N ASN A 60 4.75 9.21 -7.30
CA ASN A 60 4.34 7.82 -7.52
C ASN A 60 5.58 6.97 -7.82
N ILE A 61 5.81 5.91 -7.06
CA ILE A 61 6.90 4.97 -7.28
C ILE A 61 6.31 3.60 -7.58
N VAL A 62 6.61 3.07 -8.75
CA VAL A 62 6.18 1.74 -9.18
C VAL A 62 7.38 0.81 -9.16
N MET A 63 7.39 -0.13 -8.21
CA MET A 63 8.44 -1.15 -8.11
C MET A 63 8.14 -2.29 -9.08
N THR A 64 9.01 -2.43 -10.09
CA THR A 64 8.85 -3.43 -11.15
C THR A 64 10.17 -3.68 -11.88
N SER A 65 10.45 -4.94 -12.21
CA SER A 65 11.55 -5.32 -13.10
C SER A 65 11.20 -5.19 -14.59
N GLN A 66 9.92 -4.95 -14.93
CA GLN A 66 9.51 -4.74 -16.30
C GLN A 66 9.84 -3.34 -16.79
N LYS A 67 10.31 -3.23 -18.03
CA LYS A 67 10.52 -1.94 -18.69
C LYS A 67 9.17 -1.35 -19.07
N ILE A 68 8.80 -0.25 -18.42
CA ILE A 68 7.57 0.50 -18.70
C ILE A 68 7.99 1.90 -19.17
N GLU A 69 7.43 2.35 -20.30
CA GLU A 69 7.65 3.71 -20.78
C GLU A 69 7.00 4.72 -19.83
N ASN A 70 7.82 5.63 -19.32
CA ASN A 70 7.32 6.67 -18.41
C ASN A 70 6.74 7.85 -19.19
N LYS A 71 5.41 7.92 -19.26
CA LYS A 71 4.65 9.00 -19.92
C LYS A 71 4.30 10.17 -18.99
N TRP A 72 4.62 10.05 -17.69
CA TRP A 72 4.20 11.00 -16.64
C TRP A 72 5.36 11.86 -16.10
N GLY A 73 6.54 11.74 -16.70
CA GLY A 73 7.72 12.56 -16.35
C GLY A 73 8.13 12.37 -14.87
N ASN A 74 8.50 13.46 -14.23
CA ASN A 74 9.05 13.45 -12.86
C ASN A 74 8.03 13.09 -11.76
N LYS A 75 6.74 12.94 -12.10
CA LYS A 75 5.70 12.55 -11.15
C LYS A 75 5.69 11.04 -10.86
N VAL A 76 6.34 10.26 -11.72
CA VAL A 76 6.37 8.80 -11.64
C VAL A 76 7.81 8.29 -11.77
N ILE A 77 8.17 7.34 -10.94
CA ILE A 77 9.44 6.59 -11.01
C ILE A 77 9.08 5.11 -11.17
N PHE A 78 9.56 4.47 -12.24
CA PHE A 78 9.59 3.01 -12.38
C PHE A 78 10.98 2.52 -12.00
N THR A 79 11.05 1.51 -11.14
CA THR A 79 12.34 1.03 -10.62
C THR A 79 12.29 -0.43 -10.18
N ASP A 80 13.41 -1.11 -10.28
CA ASP A 80 13.64 -2.48 -9.80
C ASP A 80 14.64 -2.55 -8.63
N ILE A 81 15.03 -1.40 -8.07
CA ILE A 81 15.91 -1.35 -6.90
C ILE A 81 15.24 -1.93 -5.65
N SER A 82 16.03 -2.28 -4.64
CA SER A 82 15.53 -2.87 -3.40
C SER A 82 14.63 -1.90 -2.60
N PRO A 83 13.79 -2.43 -1.69
CA PRO A 83 12.98 -1.61 -0.77
C PRO A 83 13.81 -0.57 -0.02
N LYS A 84 14.99 -0.96 0.49
CA LYS A 84 15.90 -0.06 1.21
C LYS A 84 16.38 1.09 0.31
N GLU A 85 16.79 0.79 -0.91
CA GLU A 85 17.25 1.82 -1.87
C GLU A 85 16.13 2.78 -2.26
N VAL A 86 14.87 2.32 -2.36
CA VAL A 86 13.71 3.19 -2.59
C VAL A 86 13.57 4.19 -1.44
N LEU A 87 13.70 3.75 -0.18
CA LEU A 87 13.66 4.65 0.98
C LEU A 87 14.81 5.66 0.96
N GLU A 88 16.01 5.25 0.55
CA GLU A 88 17.14 6.17 0.39
C GLU A 88 16.90 7.23 -0.70
N VAL A 89 16.26 6.84 -1.82
CA VAL A 89 15.86 7.78 -2.88
C VAL A 89 14.84 8.79 -2.35
N LEU A 90 13.85 8.33 -1.58
CA LEU A 90 12.86 9.23 -0.96
C LEU A 90 13.52 10.18 0.05
N ALA A 91 14.40 9.68 0.90
CA ALA A 91 15.13 10.50 1.88
C ALA A 91 15.98 11.59 1.20
N LYS A 92 16.71 11.25 0.12
CA LYS A 92 17.48 12.22 -0.68
C LYS A 92 16.59 13.29 -1.34
N LYS A 93 15.33 12.97 -1.62
CA LYS A 93 14.33 13.93 -2.13
C LYS A 93 13.66 14.76 -1.02
N GLY A 94 14.02 14.53 0.25
CA GLY A 94 13.51 15.29 1.40
C GLY A 94 12.23 14.71 2.02
N PHE A 95 11.76 13.55 1.60
CA PHE A 95 10.62 12.88 2.22
C PHE A 95 11.03 12.28 3.58
N LYS A 96 10.22 12.50 4.61
CA LYS A 96 10.42 11.95 5.95
C LYS A 96 9.62 10.67 6.20
N THR A 97 8.61 10.44 5.39
CA THR A 97 7.70 9.29 5.48
C THR A 97 7.57 8.66 4.10
N ALA A 98 7.57 7.34 4.05
CA ALA A 98 7.25 6.55 2.86
C ALA A 98 5.87 5.91 3.04
N PHE A 99 4.97 6.06 2.06
CA PHE A 99 3.66 5.44 2.07
C PHE A 99 3.62 4.25 1.12
N ILE A 100 3.52 3.04 1.69
CA ILE A 100 3.48 1.77 0.95
C ILE A 100 2.02 1.38 0.77
N GLY A 101 1.58 1.30 -0.48
CA GLY A 101 0.19 0.96 -0.81
C GLY A 101 -0.02 -0.44 -1.40
N GLY A 102 0.98 -1.27 -1.35
CA GLY A 102 0.86 -2.67 -1.71
C GLY A 102 1.20 -2.97 -3.19
N GLY A 103 0.87 -4.14 -3.74
CA GLY A 103 0.15 -5.31 -3.16
C GLY A 103 0.96 -6.20 -2.23
N GLY A 104 0.42 -7.40 -2.01
CA GLY A 104 0.94 -8.30 -1.00
C GLY A 104 2.42 -8.68 -1.13
N GLU A 105 2.94 -8.84 -2.34
CA GLU A 105 4.37 -9.09 -2.61
C GLU A 105 5.24 -7.90 -2.13
N LEU A 106 4.80 -6.68 -2.46
CA LEU A 106 5.50 -5.48 -2.04
C LEU A 106 5.49 -5.34 -0.52
N ASN A 107 4.33 -5.51 0.10
CA ASN A 107 4.18 -5.46 1.55
C ASN A 107 5.12 -6.46 2.23
N ALA A 108 5.14 -7.71 1.76
CA ALA A 108 6.03 -8.74 2.28
C ALA A 108 7.51 -8.39 2.13
N SER A 109 7.93 -7.77 1.00
CA SER A 109 9.32 -7.39 0.77
C SER A 109 9.80 -6.33 1.75
N PHE A 110 9.01 -5.29 2.02
CA PHE A 110 9.35 -4.27 3.01
C PHE A 110 9.35 -4.82 4.45
N MET A 111 8.41 -5.70 4.78
CA MET A 111 8.34 -6.32 6.11
C MET A 111 9.54 -7.23 6.37
N LYS A 112 9.96 -8.05 5.40
CA LYS A 112 11.15 -8.93 5.51
C LYS A 112 12.43 -8.16 5.82
N GLU A 113 12.58 -6.97 5.29
CA GLU A 113 13.72 -6.10 5.54
C GLU A 113 13.56 -5.24 6.80
N SER A 114 12.48 -5.43 7.59
CA SER A 114 12.17 -4.63 8.79
C SER A 114 12.07 -3.12 8.52
N LEU A 115 11.61 -2.74 7.33
CA LEU A 115 11.52 -1.36 6.87
C LEU A 115 10.16 -0.70 7.13
N VAL A 116 9.19 -1.44 7.63
CA VAL A 116 7.87 -0.92 8.01
C VAL A 116 7.88 -0.56 9.49
N ASP A 117 7.47 0.67 9.81
CA ASP A 117 7.36 1.17 11.19
C ASP A 117 5.92 1.08 11.70
N GLU A 118 4.96 1.41 10.85
CA GLU A 118 3.52 1.46 11.21
C GLU A 118 2.65 0.83 10.13
N ILE A 119 1.54 0.25 10.54
CA ILE A 119 0.56 -0.37 9.65
C ILE A 119 -0.83 0.18 9.97
N TYR A 120 -1.52 0.68 8.95
CA TYR A 120 -2.92 1.07 9.02
C TYR A 120 -3.76 0.06 8.24
N LEU A 121 -4.71 -0.60 8.91
CA LEU A 121 -5.61 -1.59 8.35
C LEU A 121 -7.04 -1.07 8.42
N ASP A 122 -7.66 -0.87 7.27
CA ASP A 122 -9.06 -0.48 7.12
C ASP A 122 -9.86 -1.76 6.83
N ILE A 123 -10.61 -2.24 7.85
CA ILE A 123 -11.29 -3.53 7.80
C ILE A 123 -12.68 -3.33 7.21
N GLU A 124 -12.82 -3.70 5.95
CA GLU A 124 -14.12 -3.72 5.27
C GLU A 124 -14.98 -4.90 5.75
N PRO A 125 -16.29 -4.71 5.93
CA PRO A 125 -17.20 -5.71 6.48
C PRO A 125 -17.58 -6.78 5.43
N VAL A 126 -16.58 -7.40 4.82
CA VAL A 126 -16.71 -8.43 3.79
C VAL A 126 -15.76 -9.59 4.04
N ILE A 127 -16.10 -10.78 3.57
CA ILE A 127 -15.31 -12.01 3.65
C ILE A 127 -15.15 -12.57 2.25
N PHE A 128 -13.92 -12.92 1.88
CA PHE A 128 -13.63 -13.69 0.66
C PHE A 128 -13.22 -15.11 1.01
N GLY A 129 -13.66 -16.11 0.20
CA GLY A 129 -13.18 -17.48 0.30
C GLY A 129 -11.74 -17.64 -0.19
N LYS A 130 -11.33 -16.77 -1.15
CA LYS A 130 -10.00 -16.73 -1.75
C LYS A 130 -9.73 -15.33 -2.33
N GLY A 131 -8.45 -14.99 -2.47
CA GLY A 131 -8.03 -13.69 -2.96
C GLY A 131 -6.55 -13.44 -2.69
N ILE A 132 -6.13 -12.19 -2.89
CA ILE A 132 -4.77 -11.72 -2.65
C ILE A 132 -4.64 -11.35 -1.18
N LYS A 133 -3.68 -11.96 -0.47
CA LYS A 133 -3.41 -11.69 0.95
C LYS A 133 -2.71 -10.34 1.15
N LEU A 134 -2.89 -9.75 2.33
CA LEU A 134 -2.21 -8.50 2.73
C LEU A 134 -0.67 -8.62 2.63
N PHE A 135 -0.12 -9.77 3.02
CA PHE A 135 1.27 -10.15 2.80
C PHE A 135 1.32 -11.44 2.00
N ALA A 136 2.14 -11.47 0.95
CA ALA A 136 2.43 -12.70 0.22
C ALA A 136 3.05 -13.75 1.15
N GLU A 137 2.84 -15.02 0.83
CA GLU A 137 3.36 -16.12 1.62
C GLU A 137 4.88 -16.03 1.78
N SER A 138 5.33 -16.04 3.01
CA SER A 138 6.74 -15.92 3.37
C SER A 138 6.96 -16.32 4.82
N ASP A 139 8.18 -16.68 5.18
CA ASP A 139 8.61 -16.91 6.57
C ASP A 139 8.69 -15.57 7.32
N LEU A 140 7.54 -14.92 7.49
CA LEU A 140 7.40 -13.64 8.18
C LEU A 140 6.68 -13.86 9.49
N GLU A 141 7.37 -13.57 10.60
CA GLU A 141 6.75 -13.45 11.92
C GLU A 141 7.15 -12.10 12.53
N THR A 142 6.16 -11.33 12.95
CA THR A 142 6.40 -10.03 13.58
C THR A 142 5.28 -9.72 14.57
N ARG A 143 5.63 -9.04 15.65
CA ARG A 143 4.66 -8.57 16.66
C ARG A 143 4.26 -7.15 16.35
N LEU A 144 3.01 -6.85 16.65
CA LEU A 144 2.41 -5.54 16.49
C LEU A 144 1.93 -5.02 17.83
N GLU A 145 2.10 -3.72 18.06
CA GLU A 145 1.52 -2.99 19.17
C GLU A 145 0.36 -2.14 18.66
N LEU A 146 -0.85 -2.34 19.17
CA LEU A 146 -2.00 -1.54 18.80
C LEU A 146 -1.85 -0.13 19.37
N LEU A 147 -1.81 0.87 18.50
CA LEU A 147 -1.71 2.29 18.87
C LEU A 147 -3.08 2.95 18.94
N GLU A 148 -3.94 2.69 17.96
CA GLU A 148 -5.25 3.33 17.84
C GLU A 148 -6.26 2.42 17.14
N THR A 149 -7.53 2.59 17.50
CA THR A 149 -8.68 2.08 16.75
C THR A 149 -9.61 3.23 16.42
N LYS A 150 -10.08 3.33 15.19
CA LYS A 150 -10.94 4.42 14.74
C LYS A 150 -12.06 3.90 13.85
N MET A 151 -13.30 4.33 14.11
CA MET A 151 -14.40 4.11 13.16
C MET A 151 -14.31 5.13 12.04
N LEU A 152 -14.09 4.69 10.81
CA LEU A 152 -14.14 5.53 9.61
C LEU A 152 -15.57 5.70 9.12
N SER A 153 -16.43 4.70 9.34
CA SER A 153 -17.87 4.75 9.13
C SER A 153 -18.57 3.84 10.13
N LYS A 154 -19.90 3.71 10.03
CA LYS A 154 -20.68 2.80 10.88
C LYS A 154 -20.18 1.35 10.87
N ASN A 155 -19.61 0.91 9.74
CA ASN A 155 -19.21 -0.50 9.52
C ASN A 155 -17.72 -0.67 9.20
N LEU A 156 -16.95 0.42 9.06
CA LEU A 156 -15.53 0.40 8.68
C LEU A 156 -14.68 0.83 9.86
N ILE A 157 -13.82 -0.05 10.33
CA ILE A 157 -12.85 0.22 11.40
C ILE A 157 -11.43 0.31 10.83
N GLN A 158 -10.69 1.32 11.26
CA GLN A 158 -9.24 1.42 11.05
C GLN A 158 -8.50 0.96 12.31
N LEU A 159 -7.55 0.07 12.12
CA LEU A 159 -6.58 -0.35 13.14
C LEU A 159 -5.22 0.24 12.79
N HIS A 160 -4.62 0.95 13.73
CA HIS A 160 -3.29 1.51 13.60
C HIS A 160 -2.33 0.77 14.53
N TYR A 161 -1.32 0.14 13.94
CA TYR A 161 -0.30 -0.63 14.65
C TYR A 161 1.10 -0.07 14.45
N LYS A 162 1.91 -0.18 15.50
CA LYS A 162 3.37 -0.11 15.42
C LYS A 162 3.95 -1.48 15.20
N VAL A 163 4.92 -1.59 14.32
CA VAL A 163 5.71 -2.81 14.11
C VAL A 163 6.81 -2.90 15.17
N ILE A 164 6.87 -4.00 15.89
CA ILE A 164 7.91 -4.25 16.88
C ILE A 164 9.08 -4.91 16.18
N LYS A 165 10.22 -4.22 16.12
CA LYS A 165 11.48 -4.66 15.49
C LYS A 165 12.38 -5.36 16.51
#